data_40f3cd76ad2c7c472a2a89bace9eb0ab
#
_entry.id   40f3cd76ad2c7c472a2a89bace9eb0ab
#
_cell.length_a   1.000
_cell.length_b   1.000
_cell.length_c   1.000
_cell.angle_alpha   90.00
_cell.angle_beta   90.00
_cell.angle_gamma   90.00
#
_symmetry.space_group_name_H-M   'P 1'
#
loop_
_entity.id
_entity.type
_entity.pdbx_description
1 polymer ?
#
loop_
_entity_poly.entity_id
_entity_poly.type
_entity_poly.pdbx_seq_one_letter_code
_entity_poly.pdbx_strand_id
1 'polypeptide(L)'
;MTFQPRMQNKISGFKILGGLHRREWNGIIADVWDVECEARAGGYYVSDDPRMFIVLDAQGGSRLNVKLSPDGRGSVQNYREQKLSYIPAGMEIWADVVDVRYIRHLDLHFNLDVLSRRLMEGLDADRCDTPRLMFHDERVLQLAQMIAAECLNPQPLHDLYGDGLTLALFIDLMKLNRSDPRKRSPLAAWQLRRTVDYIEENIGRNIRLEELASLAGLSQSHFSHAFKASTGMAPHQWQTNSRIERAKQMLLENEAPLTAVAVETGFSDQAHFTRVFRKVVGTSPALWKRSRLA
;
A
#
# COMPACT_ATOMS: atom_id res chain seq x y z
N MET A 1 5.62 24.78 7.74
CA MET A 1 5.47 24.98 6.28
C MET A 1 4.09 24.50 5.91
N THR A 2 3.31 25.32 5.23
CA THR A 2 1.97 24.96 4.74
C THR A 2 2.15 23.93 3.63
N PHE A 3 1.41 22.84 3.68
CA PHE A 3 1.38 21.82 2.63
C PHE A 3 0.88 22.43 1.32
N GLN A 4 1.58 22.24 0.23
CA GLN A 4 1.16 22.68 -1.11
C GLN A 4 1.24 21.49 -2.07
N PRO A 5 0.19 21.23 -2.85
CA PRO A 5 0.23 20.13 -3.83
C PRO A 5 1.30 20.40 -4.89
N ARG A 6 2.15 19.42 -5.13
CA ARG A 6 3.23 19.47 -6.10
C ARG A 6 2.83 18.72 -7.36
N MET A 7 1.93 19.32 -8.16
CA MET A 7 1.39 18.71 -9.36
C MET A 7 1.97 19.34 -10.62
N GLN A 8 2.38 18.50 -11.55
CA GLN A 8 2.78 18.88 -12.92
C GLN A 8 1.74 18.33 -13.90
N ASN A 9 1.39 19.13 -14.90
CA ASN A 9 0.46 18.69 -15.93
C ASN A 9 0.83 19.26 -17.31
N LYS A 10 0.40 18.55 -18.34
CA LYS A 10 0.42 19.02 -19.73
C LYS A 10 -0.90 18.64 -20.37
N ILE A 11 -1.84 19.57 -20.32
CA ILE A 11 -3.26 19.35 -20.67
C ILE A 11 -3.68 20.26 -21.82
N SER A 12 -4.72 19.84 -22.53
CA SER A 12 -5.36 20.62 -23.59
C SER A 12 -6.88 20.40 -23.60
N GLY A 13 -7.59 21.37 -24.15
CA GLY A 13 -9.04 21.29 -24.30
C GLY A 13 -9.85 21.54 -23.01
N PHE A 14 -9.22 22.08 -21.96
CA PHE A 14 -9.88 22.44 -20.70
C PHE A 14 -9.84 23.96 -20.47
N LYS A 15 -10.96 24.51 -20.03
CA LYS A 15 -11.09 25.90 -19.63
C LYS A 15 -11.74 25.98 -18.24
N ILE A 16 -11.01 26.53 -17.29
CA ILE A 16 -11.49 26.68 -15.91
C ILE A 16 -12.56 27.75 -15.86
N LEU A 17 -13.67 27.45 -15.20
CA LEU A 17 -14.78 28.36 -14.95
C LEU A 17 -14.77 28.82 -13.48
N GLY A 18 -14.92 30.11 -13.24
CA GLY A 18 -15.15 30.68 -11.89
C GLY A 18 -13.94 30.70 -10.94
N GLY A 19 -12.90 29.92 -11.18
CA GLY A 19 -11.72 29.86 -10.32
C GLY A 19 -11.66 28.61 -9.44
N LEU A 20 -10.66 28.59 -8.56
CA LEU A 20 -10.38 27.48 -7.63
C LEU A 20 -11.08 27.72 -6.29
N HIS A 21 -11.87 26.75 -5.82
CA HIS A 21 -12.40 26.73 -4.47
C HIS A 21 -11.57 25.75 -3.63
N ARG A 22 -10.61 26.30 -2.87
CA ARG A 22 -9.66 25.51 -2.05
C ARG A 22 -9.96 25.63 -0.57
N ARG A 23 -9.87 24.48 0.12
CA ARG A 23 -9.80 24.37 1.57
C ARG A 23 -8.66 23.45 1.99
N GLU A 24 -8.12 23.71 3.16
CA GLU A 24 -7.05 22.91 3.73
C GLU A 24 -7.42 22.48 5.16
N TRP A 25 -7.26 21.20 5.44
CA TRP A 25 -7.48 20.61 6.76
C TRP A 25 -6.36 19.62 7.09
N ASN A 26 -5.60 19.88 8.12
CA ASN A 26 -4.61 18.99 8.78
C ASN A 26 -4.01 17.86 7.91
N GLY A 27 -3.36 18.21 6.80
CA GLY A 27 -2.69 17.28 5.90
C GLY A 27 -3.53 16.84 4.69
N ILE A 28 -4.70 17.43 4.48
CA ILE A 28 -5.52 17.22 3.28
C ILE A 28 -5.88 18.58 2.67
N ILE A 29 -5.64 18.73 1.38
CA ILE A 29 -6.10 19.87 0.59
C ILE A 29 -7.21 19.39 -0.32
N ALA A 30 -8.31 20.13 -0.35
CA ALA A 30 -9.45 19.89 -1.21
C ALA A 30 -9.61 21.04 -2.21
N ASP A 31 -9.61 20.72 -3.49
CA ASP A 31 -9.73 21.64 -4.61
C ASP A 31 -10.96 21.29 -5.43
N VAL A 32 -11.96 22.17 -5.45
CA VAL A 32 -13.12 22.03 -6.33
C VAL A 32 -12.91 22.88 -7.58
N TRP A 33 -13.08 22.26 -8.73
CA TRP A 33 -12.93 22.87 -10.03
C TRP A 33 -14.20 22.72 -10.85
N ASP A 34 -14.56 23.78 -11.53
CA ASP A 34 -15.55 23.82 -12.61
C ASP A 34 -14.81 23.99 -13.95
N VAL A 35 -15.00 23.06 -14.87
CA VAL A 35 -14.23 22.99 -16.09
C VAL A 35 -15.14 22.81 -17.31
N GLU A 36 -15.04 23.71 -18.27
CA GLU A 36 -15.59 23.55 -19.63
C GLU A 36 -14.60 22.74 -20.47
N CYS A 37 -15.07 21.78 -21.25
CA CYS A 37 -14.25 20.90 -22.07
C CYS A 37 -14.57 21.08 -23.55
N GLU A 38 -13.54 21.06 -24.39
CA GLU A 38 -13.66 20.94 -25.83
C GLU A 38 -14.12 19.52 -26.22
N ALA A 39 -14.49 19.31 -27.49
CA ALA A 39 -14.94 17.99 -27.99
C ALA A 39 -13.93 16.87 -27.71
N ARG A 40 -12.65 17.20 -27.65
CA ARG A 40 -11.58 16.35 -27.17
C ARG A 40 -10.71 17.12 -26.20
N ALA A 41 -10.64 16.64 -24.96
CA ALA A 41 -9.83 17.22 -23.92
C ALA A 41 -9.05 16.12 -23.20
N GLY A 42 -7.93 16.46 -22.62
CA GLY A 42 -7.14 15.48 -21.89
C GLY A 42 -5.70 15.93 -21.70
N GLY A 43 -4.86 14.97 -21.31
CA GLY A 43 -3.45 15.23 -21.14
C GLY A 43 -2.85 14.45 -20.00
N TYR A 44 -1.65 14.82 -19.69
CA TYR A 44 -0.75 14.19 -18.74
C TYR A 44 -0.77 14.89 -17.39
N TYR A 45 -0.73 14.10 -16.32
CA TYR A 45 -0.65 14.57 -14.94
C TYR A 45 0.30 13.69 -14.13
N VAL A 46 1.08 14.31 -13.25
CA VAL A 46 1.83 13.66 -12.19
C VAL A 46 1.83 14.54 -10.94
N SER A 47 1.81 13.93 -9.77
CA SER A 47 1.90 14.64 -8.49
C SER A 47 2.88 13.93 -7.58
N ASP A 48 3.75 14.67 -6.90
CA ASP A 48 4.65 14.13 -5.88
C ASP A 48 3.90 13.66 -4.62
N ASP A 49 2.64 14.07 -4.47
CA ASP A 49 1.77 13.69 -3.35
C ASP A 49 0.63 12.80 -3.86
N PRO A 50 0.20 11.78 -3.09
CA PRO A 50 -0.95 10.98 -3.46
C PRO A 50 -2.20 11.86 -3.55
N ARG A 51 -3.06 11.54 -4.49
CA ARG A 51 -4.29 12.29 -4.67
C ARG A 51 -5.49 11.43 -5.00
N MET A 52 -6.66 12.00 -4.79
CA MET A 52 -7.92 11.41 -5.22
C MET A 52 -8.63 12.39 -6.14
N PHE A 53 -8.94 11.94 -7.35
CA PHE A 53 -9.76 12.66 -8.32
C PHE A 53 -11.19 12.11 -8.28
N ILE A 54 -12.16 13.00 -8.14
CA ILE A 54 -13.57 12.65 -7.93
C ILE A 54 -14.45 13.47 -8.88
N VAL A 55 -15.17 12.83 -9.78
CA VAL A 55 -16.15 13.49 -10.64
C VAL A 55 -17.45 13.71 -9.83
N LEU A 56 -17.77 14.96 -9.52
CA LEU A 56 -18.98 15.32 -8.79
C LEU A 56 -20.18 15.44 -9.75
N ASP A 57 -19.97 16.14 -10.87
CA ASP A 57 -20.97 16.32 -11.94
C ASP A 57 -20.27 16.33 -13.29
N ALA A 58 -20.96 15.87 -14.33
CA ALA A 58 -20.50 15.96 -15.70
C ALA A 58 -21.67 16.00 -16.69
N GLN A 59 -21.57 16.85 -17.70
CA GLN A 59 -22.62 17.08 -18.70
C GLN A 59 -22.16 16.70 -20.09
N GLY A 60 -23.01 15.94 -20.79
CA GLY A 60 -22.70 15.40 -22.12
C GLY A 60 -21.86 14.13 -22.02
N GLY A 61 -21.21 13.80 -23.12
CA GLY A 61 -20.08 12.89 -23.17
C GLY A 61 -20.34 11.46 -23.55
N SER A 62 -19.39 10.97 -24.35
CA SER A 62 -19.23 9.58 -24.71
C SER A 62 -18.14 8.89 -23.87
N ARG A 63 -17.15 9.68 -23.37
CA ARG A 63 -16.07 9.12 -22.58
C ARG A 63 -15.40 10.15 -21.65
N LEU A 64 -15.20 9.73 -20.41
CA LEU A 64 -14.30 10.35 -19.47
C LEU A 64 -13.50 9.22 -18.82
N ASN A 65 -12.21 9.19 -19.00
CA ASN A 65 -11.36 8.08 -18.54
C ASN A 65 -10.02 8.58 -18.01
N VAL A 66 -9.46 7.81 -17.07
CA VAL A 66 -8.10 7.98 -16.53
C VAL A 66 -7.31 6.73 -16.87
N LYS A 67 -6.14 6.91 -17.48
CA LYS A 67 -5.29 5.82 -17.99
C LYS A 67 -3.90 5.89 -17.36
N LEU A 68 -3.20 4.75 -17.33
CA LEU A 68 -1.81 4.64 -16.86
C LEU A 68 -0.77 4.79 -17.99
N SER A 69 -1.21 4.91 -19.24
CA SER A 69 -0.35 5.20 -20.39
C SER A 69 -1.12 5.92 -21.49
N PRO A 70 -0.47 6.70 -22.36
CA PRO A 70 -1.15 7.43 -23.44
C PRO A 70 -1.89 6.49 -24.39
N ASP A 71 -1.29 5.34 -24.73
CA ASP A 71 -1.84 4.34 -25.64
C ASP A 71 -2.66 3.25 -24.92
N GLY A 72 -2.75 3.35 -23.59
CA GLY A 72 -3.48 2.38 -22.78
C GLY A 72 -4.94 2.32 -23.21
N ARG A 73 -5.44 1.11 -23.49
CA ARG A 73 -6.88 0.86 -23.58
C ARG A 73 -7.43 1.05 -22.17
N GLY A 74 -7.90 2.27 -21.89
CA GLY A 74 -8.71 2.48 -20.68
C GLY A 74 -9.87 1.49 -20.72
N SER A 75 -10.20 0.87 -19.61
CA SER A 75 -11.44 0.12 -19.52
C SER A 75 -12.56 1.08 -19.91
N VAL A 76 -13.43 0.68 -20.84
CA VAL A 76 -14.65 1.42 -21.18
C VAL A 76 -15.55 1.34 -19.96
N GLN A 77 -15.31 2.20 -18.99
CA GLN A 77 -16.08 2.25 -17.76
C GLN A 77 -17.09 3.39 -17.87
N ASN A 78 -18.25 3.13 -17.37
CA ASN A 78 -19.30 4.16 -17.33
C ASN A 78 -18.93 5.20 -16.25
N TYR A 79 -18.31 6.34 -16.65
CA TYR A 79 -17.93 7.42 -15.74
C TYR A 79 -19.12 7.97 -14.91
N ARG A 80 -20.34 7.70 -15.31
CA ARG A 80 -21.56 8.09 -14.57
C ARG A 80 -21.70 7.28 -13.27
N GLU A 81 -21.19 6.07 -13.25
CA GLU A 81 -21.19 5.17 -12.09
C GLU A 81 -19.84 5.15 -11.37
N GLN A 82 -18.74 5.17 -12.13
CA GLN A 82 -17.39 5.04 -11.62
C GLN A 82 -16.68 6.41 -11.60
N LYS A 83 -16.89 7.14 -10.52
CA LYS A 83 -16.51 8.54 -10.39
C LYS A 83 -15.20 8.80 -9.64
N LEU A 84 -14.59 7.77 -9.08
CA LEU A 84 -13.50 7.88 -8.11
C LEU A 84 -12.21 7.35 -8.69
N SER A 85 -11.09 8.07 -8.50
CA SER A 85 -9.76 7.59 -8.85
C SER A 85 -8.76 7.98 -7.77
N TYR A 86 -8.10 6.99 -7.16
CA TYR A 86 -6.96 7.19 -6.27
C TYR A 86 -5.67 6.98 -7.03
N ILE A 87 -4.79 7.96 -6.98
CA ILE A 87 -3.52 8.02 -7.70
C ILE A 87 -2.39 8.14 -6.67
N PRO A 88 -1.50 7.14 -6.55
CA PRO A 88 -0.30 7.21 -5.71
C PRO A 88 0.64 8.35 -6.07
N ALA A 89 1.52 8.72 -5.12
CA ALA A 89 2.58 9.69 -5.34
C ALA A 89 3.51 9.26 -6.49
N GLY A 90 3.92 10.21 -7.32
CA GLY A 90 4.83 9.99 -8.44
C GLY A 90 4.24 9.21 -9.62
N MET A 91 2.97 8.79 -9.54
CA MET A 91 2.35 8.03 -10.62
C MET A 91 1.89 8.94 -11.75
N GLU A 92 2.31 8.61 -12.95
CA GLU A 92 1.88 9.28 -14.20
C GLU A 92 0.51 8.77 -14.63
N ILE A 93 -0.39 9.68 -14.96
CA ILE A 93 -1.71 9.36 -15.51
C ILE A 93 -2.05 10.23 -16.72
N TRP A 94 -2.93 9.74 -17.56
CA TRP A 94 -3.49 10.44 -18.71
C TRP A 94 -5.02 10.52 -18.60
N ALA A 95 -5.55 11.74 -18.74
CA ALA A 95 -7.00 11.92 -18.92
C ALA A 95 -7.35 11.83 -20.41
N ASP A 96 -8.51 11.23 -20.70
CA ASP A 96 -9.08 11.09 -22.04
C ASP A 96 -10.58 11.40 -21.96
N VAL A 97 -10.96 12.58 -22.44
CA VAL A 97 -12.30 13.14 -22.35
C VAL A 97 -12.81 13.40 -23.77
N VAL A 98 -13.97 12.81 -24.11
CA VAL A 98 -14.57 12.93 -25.45
C VAL A 98 -16.05 13.32 -25.32
N ASP A 99 -16.43 14.40 -25.99
CA ASP A 99 -17.79 14.96 -26.07
C ASP A 99 -18.42 15.32 -24.72
N VAL A 100 -17.62 15.41 -23.65
CA VAL A 100 -18.03 15.99 -22.38
C VAL A 100 -17.91 17.50 -22.46
N ARG A 101 -18.96 18.23 -22.14
CA ARG A 101 -18.97 19.69 -22.24
C ARG A 101 -18.59 20.38 -20.94
N TYR A 102 -18.87 19.75 -19.83
CA TYR A 102 -18.63 20.31 -18.50
C TYR A 102 -18.31 19.21 -17.52
N ILE A 103 -17.38 19.50 -16.60
CA ILE A 103 -17.00 18.64 -15.47
C ILE A 103 -16.88 19.52 -14.22
N ARG A 104 -17.57 19.15 -13.14
CA ARG A 104 -17.23 19.57 -11.79
C ARG A 104 -16.50 18.42 -11.10
N HIS A 105 -15.31 18.66 -10.60
CA HIS A 105 -14.55 17.64 -9.89
C HIS A 105 -13.94 18.19 -8.61
N LEU A 106 -13.66 17.26 -7.70
CA LEU A 106 -12.92 17.49 -6.47
C LEU A 106 -11.59 16.74 -6.56
N ASP A 107 -10.48 17.44 -6.34
CA ASP A 107 -9.18 16.85 -6.09
C ASP A 107 -8.86 16.92 -4.59
N LEU A 108 -8.54 15.77 -4.00
CA LEU A 108 -8.02 15.69 -2.63
C LEU A 108 -6.54 15.32 -2.71
N HIS A 109 -5.67 16.13 -2.11
CA HIS A 109 -4.25 15.89 -1.99
C HIS A 109 -3.92 15.48 -0.56
N PHE A 110 -3.14 14.41 -0.39
CA PHE A 110 -2.87 13.82 0.90
C PHE A 110 -1.40 13.98 1.32
N ASN A 111 -1.16 14.56 2.49
CA ASN A 111 0.14 14.51 3.13
C ASN A 111 0.20 13.28 4.05
N LEU A 112 0.78 12.18 3.54
CA LEU A 112 0.80 10.90 4.25
C LEU A 112 1.56 10.97 5.59
N ASP A 113 2.59 11.81 5.71
CA ASP A 113 3.34 11.97 6.95
C ASP A 113 2.48 12.60 8.06
N VAL A 114 1.67 13.60 7.72
CA VAL A 114 0.73 14.22 8.65
C VAL A 114 -0.37 13.23 9.03
N LEU A 115 -0.94 12.54 8.04
CA LEU A 115 -2.04 11.59 8.26
C LEU A 115 -1.61 10.37 9.07
N SER A 116 -0.42 9.83 8.82
CA SER A 116 0.15 8.71 9.60
C SER A 116 0.29 9.09 11.08
N ARG A 117 0.83 10.28 11.36
CA ARG A 117 0.94 10.78 12.75
C ARG A 117 -0.41 10.98 13.43
N ARG A 118 -1.40 11.49 12.70
CA ARG A 118 -2.77 11.70 13.22
C ARG A 118 -3.49 10.40 13.56
N LEU A 119 -3.28 9.39 12.74
CA LEU A 119 -3.88 8.07 12.92
C LEU A 119 -3.16 7.24 14.00
N MET A 120 -1.97 7.71 14.47
CA MET A 120 -1.12 6.99 15.41
C MET A 120 -0.78 5.56 14.95
N GLU A 121 -0.82 5.33 13.64
CA GLU A 121 -0.59 4.04 12.99
C GLU A 121 0.25 4.24 11.72
N GLY A 122 1.11 3.26 11.41
CA GLY A 122 1.76 3.19 10.11
C GLY A 122 0.73 2.90 9.01
N LEU A 123 0.74 3.69 7.93
CA LEU A 123 -0.06 3.42 6.76
C LEU A 123 0.49 2.19 6.03
N ASP A 124 -0.41 1.37 5.48
CA ASP A 124 -0.04 0.22 4.67
C ASP A 124 0.51 0.72 3.31
N ALA A 125 1.82 0.53 3.10
CA ALA A 125 2.51 0.97 1.89
C ALA A 125 1.87 0.37 0.63
N ASP A 126 1.52 -0.92 0.64
CA ASP A 126 0.89 -1.57 -0.52
C ASP A 126 -0.42 -0.89 -0.92
N ARG A 127 -1.19 -0.40 0.06
CA ARG A 127 -2.43 0.34 -0.20
C ARG A 127 -2.20 1.77 -0.67
N CYS A 128 -1.16 2.42 -0.14
CA CYS A 128 -0.78 3.77 -0.55
C CYS A 128 -0.19 3.79 -1.96
N ASP A 129 0.51 2.72 -2.38
CA ASP A 129 1.20 2.62 -3.66
C ASP A 129 0.37 1.94 -4.76
N THR A 130 -0.79 1.37 -4.40
CA THR A 130 -1.67 0.70 -5.37
C THR A 130 -2.71 1.66 -5.96
N PRO A 131 -2.67 1.97 -7.27
CA PRO A 131 -3.67 2.82 -7.92
C PRO A 131 -5.03 2.14 -7.98
N ARG A 132 -6.07 2.94 -7.82
CA ARG A 132 -7.46 2.52 -8.04
C ARG A 132 -8.10 3.56 -8.93
N LEU A 133 -8.26 3.24 -10.21
CA LEU A 133 -8.77 4.17 -11.21
C LEU A 133 -10.22 3.85 -11.57
N MET A 134 -11.02 4.88 -11.69
CA MET A 134 -12.41 4.81 -12.16
C MET A 134 -13.22 3.73 -11.42
N PHE A 135 -13.24 3.80 -10.09
CA PHE A 135 -14.01 2.88 -9.25
C PHE A 135 -15.26 3.54 -8.67
N HIS A 136 -16.12 2.73 -8.07
CA HIS A 136 -17.30 3.17 -7.34
C HIS A 136 -17.21 2.78 -5.87
N ASP A 137 -17.51 3.74 -4.99
CA ASP A 137 -17.71 3.52 -3.56
C ASP A 137 -18.68 4.60 -3.05
N GLU A 138 -19.89 4.20 -2.69
CA GLU A 138 -20.96 5.12 -2.33
C GLU A 138 -20.62 5.96 -1.09
N ARG A 139 -20.00 5.38 -0.07
CA ARG A 139 -19.65 6.11 1.15
C ARG A 139 -18.58 7.16 0.91
N VAL A 140 -17.57 6.79 0.14
CA VAL A 140 -16.49 7.72 -0.26
C VAL A 140 -17.08 8.84 -1.11
N LEU A 141 -18.02 8.56 -2.02
CA LEU A 141 -18.66 9.55 -2.87
C LEU A 141 -19.53 10.53 -2.04
N GLN A 142 -20.30 10.03 -1.08
CA GLN A 142 -21.10 10.87 -0.18
C GLN A 142 -20.22 11.81 0.65
N LEU A 143 -19.13 11.32 1.23
CA LEU A 143 -18.17 12.14 1.97
C LEU A 143 -17.53 13.20 1.07
N ALA A 144 -17.15 12.84 -0.16
CA ALA A 144 -16.59 13.77 -1.14
C ALA A 144 -17.57 14.90 -1.52
N GLN A 145 -18.86 14.58 -1.68
CA GLN A 145 -19.91 15.57 -1.94
C GLN A 145 -20.06 16.55 -0.78
N MET A 146 -20.01 16.08 0.47
CA MET A 146 -20.06 16.94 1.66
C MET A 146 -18.82 17.84 1.76
N ILE A 147 -17.62 17.30 1.46
CA ILE A 147 -16.38 18.09 1.41
C ILE A 147 -16.47 19.17 0.34
N ALA A 148 -16.91 18.81 -0.86
CA ALA A 148 -17.09 19.78 -1.95
C ALA A 148 -18.09 20.86 -1.61
N ALA A 149 -19.22 20.52 -0.98
CA ALA A 149 -20.20 21.48 -0.51
C ALA A 149 -19.58 22.47 0.50
N GLU A 150 -18.73 21.99 1.40
CA GLU A 150 -18.02 22.84 2.36
C GLU A 150 -16.98 23.75 1.68
N CYS A 151 -16.30 23.28 0.64
CA CYS A 151 -15.39 24.11 -0.16
C CYS A 151 -16.12 25.25 -0.88
N LEU A 152 -17.34 25.00 -1.33
CA LEU A 152 -18.18 25.98 -2.06
C LEU A 152 -18.99 26.88 -1.14
N ASN A 153 -19.06 26.57 0.16
CA ASN A 153 -19.87 27.33 1.12
C ASN A 153 -19.24 28.71 1.39
N PRO A 154 -19.92 29.82 1.10
CA PRO A 154 -19.42 31.16 1.41
C PRO A 154 -19.37 31.45 2.92
N GLN A 155 -20.08 30.68 3.74
CA GLN A 155 -20.08 30.73 5.20
C GLN A 155 -19.69 29.36 5.76
N PRO A 156 -18.38 29.02 5.71
CA PRO A 156 -17.92 27.68 6.10
C PRO A 156 -18.22 27.42 7.58
N LEU A 157 -18.46 26.14 7.87
CA LEU A 157 -18.61 25.68 9.25
C LEU A 157 -17.25 25.70 9.98
N HIS A 158 -17.27 25.30 11.24
CA HIS A 158 -16.04 25.18 12.02
C HIS A 158 -15.05 24.22 11.36
N ASP A 159 -13.75 24.53 11.36
CA ASP A 159 -12.71 23.75 10.66
C ASP A 159 -12.72 22.25 11.02
N LEU A 160 -13.10 21.90 12.26
CA LEU A 160 -13.24 20.50 12.67
C LEU A 160 -14.28 19.72 11.86
N TYR A 161 -15.26 20.38 11.24
CA TYR A 161 -16.24 19.71 10.41
C TYR A 161 -15.60 19.18 9.12
N GLY A 162 -14.93 20.04 8.38
CA GLY A 162 -14.21 19.65 7.17
C GLY A 162 -13.03 18.71 7.46
N ASP A 163 -12.33 18.94 8.56
CA ASP A 163 -11.26 18.05 9.04
C ASP A 163 -11.79 16.64 9.36
N GLY A 164 -12.96 16.54 10.00
CA GLY A 164 -13.61 15.26 10.28
C GLY A 164 -14.06 14.53 9.01
N LEU A 165 -14.66 15.24 8.05
CA LEU A 165 -15.09 14.68 6.78
C LEU A 165 -13.92 14.15 5.95
N THR A 166 -12.84 14.93 5.82
CA THR A 166 -11.66 14.56 5.02
C THR A 166 -10.91 13.39 5.65
N LEU A 167 -10.79 13.36 6.98
CA LEU A 167 -10.20 12.23 7.69
C LEU A 167 -11.06 10.97 7.56
N ALA A 168 -12.39 11.08 7.68
CA ALA A 168 -13.32 9.97 7.51
C ALA A 168 -13.22 9.38 6.09
N LEU A 169 -13.16 10.25 5.06
CA LEU A 169 -12.96 9.83 3.68
C LEU A 169 -11.63 9.09 3.51
N PHE A 170 -10.52 9.60 4.04
CA PHE A 170 -9.22 8.96 3.95
C PHE A 170 -9.21 7.59 4.63
N ILE A 171 -9.79 7.47 5.83
CA ILE A 171 -9.93 6.20 6.56
C ILE A 171 -10.72 5.18 5.73
N ASP A 172 -11.84 5.59 5.16
CA ASP A 172 -12.68 4.70 4.34
C ASP A 172 -11.98 4.35 3.01
N LEU A 173 -11.38 5.32 2.34
CA LEU A 173 -10.58 5.11 1.13
C LEU A 173 -9.48 4.07 1.35
N MET A 174 -8.73 4.17 2.43
CA MET A 174 -7.66 3.24 2.77
C MET A 174 -8.17 1.96 3.46
N LYS A 175 -9.49 1.86 3.73
CA LYS A 175 -10.10 0.73 4.47
C LYS A 175 -9.35 0.44 5.77
N LEU A 176 -9.02 1.54 6.49
CA LEU A 176 -8.36 1.46 7.78
C LEU A 176 -9.39 1.00 8.80
N ASN A 177 -9.44 -0.30 9.03
CA ASN A 177 -10.23 -0.83 10.12
C ASN A 177 -9.54 -0.47 11.44
N ARG A 178 -10.32 -0.22 12.47
CA ARG A 178 -9.78 -0.07 13.83
C ARG A 178 -8.92 -1.30 14.11
N SER A 179 -7.61 -1.12 14.08
CA SER A 179 -6.72 -2.21 14.45
C SER A 179 -7.02 -2.55 15.90
N ASP A 180 -7.36 -3.80 16.16
CA ASP A 180 -7.24 -4.33 17.50
C ASP A 180 -5.77 -4.08 17.90
N PRO A 181 -5.49 -3.23 18.93
CA PRO A 181 -4.12 -2.95 19.33
C PRO A 181 -3.36 -4.25 19.65
N ARG A 182 -4.07 -5.34 19.96
CA ARG A 182 -3.52 -6.67 20.16
C ARG A 182 -3.03 -7.35 18.88
N LYS A 183 -3.54 -6.94 17.68
CA LYS A 183 -3.19 -7.59 16.40
C LYS A 183 -1.94 -7.02 15.72
N ARG A 184 -1.46 -5.85 16.13
CA ARG A 184 -0.31 -5.18 15.49
C ARG A 184 0.86 -4.91 16.43
N SER A 185 0.73 -5.16 17.73
CA SER A 185 1.84 -5.02 18.67
C SER A 185 2.91 -6.06 18.34
N PRO A 186 4.17 -5.67 18.23
CA PRO A 186 5.26 -6.63 18.17
C PRO A 186 5.20 -7.56 19.37
N LEU A 187 5.80 -8.72 19.26
CA LEU A 187 5.95 -9.63 20.39
C LEU A 187 6.69 -8.92 21.53
N ALA A 188 6.27 -9.15 22.76
CA ALA A 188 7.08 -8.74 23.90
C ALA A 188 8.48 -9.38 23.81
N ALA A 189 9.51 -8.71 24.32
CA ALA A 189 10.89 -9.18 24.20
C ALA A 189 11.08 -10.64 24.68
N TRP A 190 10.40 -11.04 25.74
CA TRP A 190 10.44 -12.41 26.25
C TRP A 190 9.73 -13.43 25.33
N GLN A 191 8.61 -13.01 24.65
CA GLN A 191 7.90 -13.86 23.69
C GLN A 191 8.76 -14.09 22.45
N LEU A 192 9.37 -13.03 21.93
CA LEU A 192 10.26 -13.11 20.77
C LEU A 192 11.45 -14.02 21.09
N ARG A 193 12.15 -13.77 22.19
CA ARG A 193 13.30 -14.59 22.60
C ARG A 193 12.91 -16.04 22.72
N ARG A 194 11.87 -16.35 23.51
CA ARG A 194 11.40 -17.73 23.70
C ARG A 194 11.05 -18.44 22.39
N THR A 195 10.46 -17.69 21.44
CA THR A 195 10.10 -18.24 20.13
C THR A 195 11.34 -18.50 19.25
N VAL A 196 12.30 -17.59 19.26
CA VAL A 196 13.55 -17.74 18.50
C VAL A 196 14.38 -18.89 19.05
N ASP A 197 14.58 -18.94 20.37
CA ASP A 197 15.29 -20.04 21.06
C ASP A 197 14.66 -21.40 20.72
N TYR A 198 13.34 -21.48 20.75
CA TYR A 198 12.61 -22.72 20.39
C TYR A 198 12.83 -23.13 18.93
N ILE A 199 12.86 -22.17 18.00
CA ILE A 199 13.13 -22.44 16.57
C ILE A 199 14.56 -22.99 16.42
N GLU A 200 15.54 -22.40 17.10
CA GLU A 200 16.94 -22.82 17.04
C GLU A 200 17.16 -24.22 17.63
N GLU A 201 16.57 -24.51 18.79
CA GLU A 201 16.64 -25.82 19.44
C GLU A 201 15.95 -26.93 18.64
N ASN A 202 14.95 -26.59 17.82
CA ASN A 202 14.15 -27.56 17.07
C ASN A 202 14.36 -27.48 15.55
N ILE A 203 15.47 -26.97 15.08
CA ILE A 203 15.74 -26.62 13.69
C ILE A 203 15.63 -27.82 12.73
N GLY A 204 15.97 -29.03 13.20
CA GLY A 204 15.95 -30.28 12.43
C GLY A 204 14.56 -30.86 12.18
N ARG A 205 13.49 -30.31 12.79
CA ARG A 205 12.13 -30.80 12.61
C ARG A 205 11.19 -29.74 12.01
N ASN A 206 10.05 -30.18 11.53
CA ASN A 206 9.03 -29.25 11.07
C ASN A 206 8.27 -28.66 12.28
N ILE A 207 8.42 -27.36 12.53
CA ILE A 207 7.74 -26.64 13.61
C ILE A 207 6.48 -26.02 13.04
N ARG A 208 5.33 -26.35 13.63
CA ARG A 208 4.05 -25.81 13.20
C ARG A 208 3.85 -24.39 13.75
N LEU A 209 3.13 -23.55 12.99
CA LEU A 209 2.76 -22.21 13.43
C LEU A 209 1.99 -22.20 14.75
N GLU A 210 1.15 -23.22 14.96
CA GLU A 210 0.38 -23.42 16.18
C GLU A 210 1.27 -23.58 17.43
N GLU A 211 2.37 -24.33 17.31
CA GLU A 211 3.34 -24.52 18.39
C GLU A 211 3.96 -23.17 18.81
N LEU A 212 4.40 -22.40 17.84
CA LEU A 212 5.01 -21.08 18.08
C LEU A 212 4.01 -20.08 18.67
N ALA A 213 2.78 -20.10 18.18
CA ALA A 213 1.71 -19.26 18.69
C ALA A 213 1.36 -19.61 20.16
N SER A 214 1.29 -20.89 20.47
CA SER A 214 1.05 -21.39 21.83
C SER A 214 2.15 -20.99 22.82
N LEU A 215 3.42 -21.05 22.38
CA LEU A 215 4.57 -20.60 23.19
C LEU A 215 4.49 -19.11 23.56
N ALA A 216 3.95 -18.29 22.64
CA ALA A 216 3.75 -16.87 22.85
C ALA A 216 2.41 -16.53 23.55
N GLY A 217 1.54 -17.53 23.82
CA GLY A 217 0.20 -17.32 24.39
C GLY A 217 -0.74 -16.56 23.45
N LEU A 218 -0.59 -16.74 22.13
CA LEU A 218 -1.33 -16.00 21.10
C LEU A 218 -2.06 -16.96 20.16
N SER A 219 -3.08 -16.45 19.45
CA SER A 219 -3.63 -17.18 18.30
C SER A 219 -2.62 -17.20 17.15
N GLN A 220 -2.72 -18.18 16.24
CA GLN A 220 -1.81 -18.31 15.07
C GLN A 220 -1.76 -17.04 14.21
N SER A 221 -2.92 -16.44 13.95
CA SER A 221 -3.02 -15.20 13.16
C SER A 221 -2.34 -14.04 13.88
N HIS A 222 -2.63 -13.85 15.16
CA HIS A 222 -2.02 -12.78 15.96
C HIS A 222 -0.50 -12.97 16.07
N PHE A 223 -0.05 -14.19 16.37
CA PHE A 223 1.37 -14.52 16.44
C PHE A 223 2.10 -14.21 15.12
N SER A 224 1.55 -14.65 13.98
CA SER A 224 2.17 -14.45 12.67
C SER A 224 2.38 -12.96 12.37
N HIS A 225 1.38 -12.12 12.66
CA HIS A 225 1.49 -10.66 12.48
C HIS A 225 2.47 -10.02 13.46
N ALA A 226 2.38 -10.38 14.77
CA ALA A 226 3.25 -9.82 15.78
C ALA A 226 4.72 -10.24 15.60
N PHE A 227 4.96 -11.48 15.17
CA PHE A 227 6.30 -11.97 14.86
C PHE A 227 6.90 -11.23 13.65
N LYS A 228 6.11 -11.04 12.58
CA LYS A 228 6.54 -10.25 11.42
C LYS A 228 6.80 -8.79 11.81
N ALA A 229 5.98 -8.20 12.66
CA ALA A 229 6.20 -6.85 13.17
C ALA A 229 7.49 -6.73 14.00
N SER A 230 7.88 -7.80 14.74
CA SER A 230 9.10 -7.84 15.55
C SER A 230 10.37 -8.10 14.75
N THR A 231 10.30 -8.91 13.68
CA THR A 231 11.47 -9.46 12.97
C THR A 231 11.60 -9.00 11.53
N GLY A 232 10.59 -8.34 10.99
CA GLY A 232 10.50 -7.95 9.58
C GLY A 232 10.10 -9.09 8.64
N MET A 233 10.01 -10.35 9.11
CA MET A 233 9.70 -11.50 8.26
C MET A 233 8.72 -12.48 8.89
N ALA A 234 8.01 -13.24 8.05
CA ALA A 234 7.05 -14.23 8.51
C ALA A 234 7.75 -15.41 9.24
N PRO A 235 7.08 -16.07 10.22
CA PRO A 235 7.67 -17.17 10.99
C PRO A 235 8.29 -18.29 10.16
N HIS A 236 7.63 -18.72 9.08
CA HIS A 236 8.15 -19.77 8.19
C HIS A 236 9.41 -19.33 7.40
N GLN A 237 9.51 -18.05 7.05
CA GLN A 237 10.70 -17.48 6.41
C GLN A 237 11.86 -17.45 7.39
N TRP A 238 11.60 -17.05 8.64
CA TRP A 238 12.60 -17.08 9.71
C TRP A 238 13.13 -18.49 9.93
N GLN A 239 12.26 -19.49 10.09
CA GLN A 239 12.65 -20.90 10.22
C GLN A 239 13.55 -21.35 9.04
N THR A 240 13.15 -21.01 7.82
CA THR A 240 13.92 -21.35 6.61
C THR A 240 15.31 -20.71 6.64
N ASN A 241 15.40 -19.43 7.00
CA ASN A 241 16.67 -18.72 7.11
C ASN A 241 17.56 -19.32 8.21
N SER A 242 17.00 -19.61 9.38
CA SER A 242 17.75 -20.27 10.47
C SER A 242 18.31 -21.63 10.05
N ARG A 243 17.54 -22.44 9.31
CA ARG A 243 18.02 -23.71 8.72
C ARG A 243 19.18 -23.51 7.76
N ILE A 244 19.09 -22.48 6.90
CA ILE A 244 20.17 -22.17 5.96
C ILE A 244 21.42 -21.68 6.69
N GLU A 245 21.29 -20.84 7.73
CA GLU A 245 22.44 -20.41 8.53
C GLU A 245 23.09 -21.60 9.25
N ARG A 246 22.32 -22.51 9.85
CA ARG A 246 22.83 -23.74 10.44
C ARG A 246 23.53 -24.63 9.41
N ALA A 247 22.94 -24.78 8.21
CA ALA A 247 23.57 -25.54 7.13
C ALA A 247 24.90 -24.91 6.69
N LYS A 248 25.03 -23.59 6.63
CA LYS A 248 26.30 -22.91 6.35
C LYS A 248 27.39 -23.24 7.37
N GLN A 249 27.03 -23.23 8.67
CA GLN A 249 27.95 -23.61 9.74
C GLN A 249 28.46 -25.07 9.53
N MET A 250 27.52 -26.02 9.35
CA MET A 250 27.85 -27.43 9.14
C MET A 250 28.69 -27.66 7.90
N LEU A 251 28.46 -26.91 6.83
CA LEU A 251 29.28 -27.01 5.59
C LEU A 251 30.72 -26.54 5.79
N LEU A 252 30.97 -25.62 6.73
CA LEU A 252 32.32 -25.12 7.04
C LEU A 252 33.05 -25.99 8.09
N GLU A 253 32.32 -26.51 9.08
CA GLU A 253 32.87 -27.26 10.19
C GLU A 253 33.14 -28.73 9.86
N ASN A 254 32.36 -29.31 8.95
CA ASN A 254 32.40 -30.75 8.70
C ASN A 254 32.50 -31.10 7.21
N GLU A 255 33.16 -32.25 6.93
CA GLU A 255 33.13 -32.89 5.61
C GLU A 255 31.85 -33.69 5.34
N ALA A 256 30.80 -33.43 6.11
CA ALA A 256 29.52 -34.14 6.00
C ALA A 256 28.93 -34.05 4.57
N PRO A 257 28.39 -35.15 4.04
CA PRO A 257 27.75 -35.14 2.74
C PRO A 257 26.51 -34.23 2.77
N LEU A 258 26.19 -33.60 1.65
CA LEU A 258 25.04 -32.67 1.55
C LEU A 258 23.70 -33.31 1.94
N THR A 259 23.56 -34.62 1.80
CA THR A 259 22.43 -35.40 2.27
C THR A 259 22.25 -35.36 3.78
N ALA A 260 23.36 -35.51 4.53
CA ALA A 260 23.33 -35.43 5.99
C ALA A 260 23.00 -34.02 6.44
N VAL A 261 23.63 -32.98 5.85
CA VAL A 261 23.33 -31.58 6.14
C VAL A 261 21.87 -31.26 5.90
N ALA A 262 21.27 -31.76 4.79
CA ALA A 262 19.85 -31.55 4.50
C ALA A 262 18.94 -32.14 5.59
N VAL A 263 19.18 -33.39 6.00
CA VAL A 263 18.38 -34.06 7.05
C VAL A 263 18.52 -33.37 8.40
N GLU A 264 19.75 -33.10 8.83
CA GLU A 264 20.02 -32.48 10.14
C GLU A 264 19.46 -31.03 10.25
N THR A 265 19.35 -30.34 9.11
CA THR A 265 18.75 -29.00 9.07
C THR A 265 17.26 -29.02 8.74
N GLY A 266 16.60 -30.18 8.75
CA GLY A 266 15.16 -30.33 8.65
C GLY A 266 14.56 -30.14 7.24
N PHE A 267 15.36 -30.37 6.20
CA PHE A 267 14.85 -30.46 4.83
C PHE A 267 14.45 -31.91 4.49
N SER A 268 13.43 -32.07 3.65
CA SER A 268 12.91 -33.39 3.27
C SER A 268 13.94 -34.26 2.53
N ASP A 269 14.80 -33.61 1.72
CA ASP A 269 15.81 -34.26 0.91
C ASP A 269 16.85 -33.24 0.43
N GLN A 270 17.96 -33.75 -0.14
CA GLN A 270 19.07 -32.92 -0.65
C GLN A 270 18.64 -32.00 -1.81
N ALA A 271 17.70 -32.43 -2.65
CA ALA A 271 17.26 -31.62 -3.80
C ALA A 271 16.45 -30.41 -3.32
N HIS A 272 15.55 -30.61 -2.35
CA HIS A 272 14.83 -29.53 -1.67
C HIS A 272 15.78 -28.55 -0.99
N PHE A 273 16.72 -29.06 -0.19
CA PHE A 273 17.76 -28.27 0.45
C PHE A 273 18.53 -27.41 -0.57
N THR A 274 19.05 -28.03 -1.63
CA THR A 274 19.85 -27.32 -2.65
C THR A 274 19.08 -26.19 -3.31
N ARG A 275 17.79 -26.42 -3.60
CA ARG A 275 16.89 -25.44 -4.23
C ARG A 275 16.63 -24.26 -3.30
N VAL A 276 16.31 -24.52 -2.03
CA VAL A 276 16.07 -23.47 -1.02
C VAL A 276 17.35 -22.71 -0.70
N PHE A 277 18.47 -23.40 -0.52
CA PHE A 277 19.76 -22.77 -0.29
C PHE A 277 20.12 -21.80 -1.43
N ARG A 278 19.98 -22.26 -2.70
CA ARG A 278 20.24 -21.40 -3.86
C ARG A 278 19.30 -20.19 -3.92
N LYS A 279 18.04 -20.36 -3.53
CA LYS A 279 17.07 -19.25 -3.47
C LYS A 279 17.43 -18.20 -2.44
N VAL A 280 17.92 -18.62 -1.27
CA VAL A 280 18.25 -17.73 -0.15
C VAL A 280 19.65 -17.12 -0.28
N VAL A 281 20.63 -17.93 -0.71
CA VAL A 281 22.06 -17.55 -0.73
C VAL A 281 22.54 -17.08 -2.12
N GLY A 282 21.77 -17.35 -3.17
CA GLY A 282 22.11 -17.00 -4.56
C GLY A 282 22.98 -18.00 -5.30
N THR A 283 23.59 -18.99 -4.60
CA THR A 283 24.47 -20.01 -5.19
C THR A 283 24.21 -21.39 -4.59
N SER A 284 24.73 -22.46 -5.21
CA SER A 284 24.57 -23.81 -4.67
C SER A 284 25.42 -24.05 -3.42
N PRO A 285 25.03 -24.98 -2.50
CA PRO A 285 25.80 -25.28 -1.29
C PRO A 285 27.25 -25.67 -1.59
N ALA A 286 27.50 -26.49 -2.61
CA ALA A 286 28.83 -26.93 -3.01
C ALA A 286 29.72 -25.77 -3.52
N LEU A 287 29.15 -24.88 -4.34
CA LEU A 287 29.88 -23.71 -4.83
C LEU A 287 30.15 -22.72 -3.68
N TRP A 288 29.15 -22.52 -2.81
CA TRP A 288 29.29 -21.65 -1.64
C TRP A 288 30.39 -22.16 -0.70
N LYS A 289 30.43 -23.48 -0.36
CA LYS A 289 31.49 -24.10 0.46
C LYS A 289 32.86 -23.87 -0.16
N ARG A 290 33.00 -24.13 -1.46
CA ARG A 290 34.27 -23.97 -2.17
C ARG A 290 34.78 -22.53 -2.15
N SER A 291 33.89 -21.55 -2.31
CA SER A 291 34.31 -20.13 -2.28
C SER A 291 34.66 -19.59 -0.90
N ARG A 292 34.45 -20.36 0.17
CA ARG A 292 34.77 -19.98 1.55
C ARG A 292 35.97 -20.69 2.12
N LEU A 293 36.38 -21.80 1.48
CA LEU A 293 37.54 -22.61 1.86
C LEU A 293 38.75 -22.39 0.94
N ALA A 294 38.55 -21.63 -0.15
CA ALA A 294 39.64 -21.14 -1.02
C ALA A 294 40.08 -19.74 -0.57
#